data_0c1186ed2ce40704b4914b62f3ffd18c
#
_entry.id   0c1186ed2ce40704b4914b62f3ffd18c
#
_cell.length_a   1.000
_cell.length_b   1.000
_cell.length_c   1.000
_cell.angle_alpha   90.00
_cell.angle_beta   90.00
_cell.angle_gamma   90.00
#
_symmetry.space_group_name_H-M   'P 1'
#
loop_
_entity.id
_entity.type
_entity.pdbx_description
1 polymer ?
#
loop_
_entity_poly.entity_id
_entity_poly.type
_entity_poly.pdbx_seq_one_letter_code
_entity_poly.pdbx_strand_id
1 'polypeptide(L)'
;MFLAVCTIDRWPHELDETVHLSIEGMEAAGNKVLGIFVTGCEPRHAFSVKETLAKYGLPVWTLPQIPFTDESTKDLALATFRKNAPTDEVLAALDVENTAPITPYAFQFDLLGKAKSNKKTIVLPEGEEDRIIKAADYLLEREIVNLIIVGDKNAILARGEELGLKFLDRARFQAMDDENVLKPMVAKLCELRAKKGMTEEQARKQLADASYFGTMLVVLGYADGLVSGSINSTANTVRPALQVIKTKPGQKPVSGAFLMCFKDHVAVFADCAINLNPDAEQLSEIALQSAETARAFGIDPKVGMLSYSTLGSGKGPDVDIVEEATKLLKEKAPDLPVVGSIQFDAAWSPNVAATKAKGNDVAGHVNVFVFPDLCAGNIGYKAVQRSSGALAIGPVLQGLNKPVNDLSRGALVQDIINTIALTAIEAQ
;
A
#
# COMPACT_ATOMS: atom_id res chain seq x y z
N MET A 1 -4.04 -15.30 -17.10
CA MET A 1 -4.47 -16.41 -16.20
C MET A 1 -4.21 -17.73 -16.88
N PHE A 2 -3.86 -18.79 -16.15
CA PHE A 2 -3.78 -20.14 -16.70
C PHE A 2 -5.03 -20.93 -16.33
N LEU A 3 -5.57 -21.69 -17.29
CA LEU A 3 -6.65 -22.63 -17.06
C LEU A 3 -6.06 -23.98 -16.69
N ALA A 4 -6.50 -24.55 -15.57
CA ALA A 4 -6.17 -25.92 -15.18
C ALA A 4 -7.42 -26.81 -15.31
N VAL A 5 -7.31 -27.89 -16.08
CA VAL A 5 -8.39 -28.84 -16.31
C VAL A 5 -7.91 -30.25 -15.96
N CYS A 6 -8.75 -31.04 -15.29
CA CYS A 6 -8.45 -32.42 -14.94
C CYS A 6 -9.14 -33.39 -15.91
N THR A 7 -8.41 -34.45 -16.35
CA THR A 7 -8.91 -35.40 -17.35
C THR A 7 -9.36 -36.74 -16.76
N ILE A 8 -9.43 -36.90 -15.43
CA ILE A 8 -9.45 -38.19 -14.76
C ILE A 8 -10.51 -39.20 -15.30
N ASP A 9 -11.62 -38.75 -15.86
CA ASP A 9 -12.67 -39.68 -16.36
C ASP A 9 -13.40 -39.21 -17.64
N ARG A 10 -12.88 -38.20 -18.34
CA ARG A 10 -13.61 -37.51 -19.43
C ARG A 10 -12.77 -37.29 -20.66
N TRP A 11 -12.84 -38.24 -21.59
CA TRP A 11 -12.03 -38.15 -22.83
C TRP A 11 -12.84 -38.53 -24.07
N PRO A 12 -12.62 -37.91 -25.24
CA PRO A 12 -11.95 -36.62 -25.57
C PRO A 12 -12.94 -35.45 -25.72
N HIS A 13 -14.23 -35.71 -25.96
CA HIS A 13 -15.23 -34.67 -26.27
C HIS A 13 -15.55 -33.76 -25.09
N GLU A 14 -15.69 -34.30 -23.90
CA GLU A 14 -15.99 -33.50 -22.72
C GLU A 14 -14.84 -32.58 -22.26
N LEU A 15 -13.58 -32.96 -22.59
CA LEU A 15 -12.43 -32.11 -22.29
C LEU A 15 -12.48 -30.83 -23.14
N ASP A 16 -12.76 -30.99 -24.42
CA ASP A 16 -12.85 -29.86 -25.35
C ASP A 16 -13.96 -28.90 -25.00
N GLU A 17 -15.14 -29.41 -24.70
CA GLU A 17 -16.28 -28.60 -24.27
C GLU A 17 -16.01 -27.90 -22.94
N THR A 18 -15.39 -28.59 -21.98
CA THR A 18 -15.01 -28.00 -20.69
C THR A 18 -14.01 -26.86 -20.86
N VAL A 19 -12.99 -27.04 -21.71
CA VAL A 19 -12.00 -25.99 -22.00
C VAL A 19 -12.66 -24.81 -22.70
N HIS A 20 -13.50 -25.07 -23.69
CA HIS A 20 -14.23 -24.04 -24.42
C HIS A 20 -15.07 -23.15 -23.49
N LEU A 21 -15.96 -23.75 -22.70
CA LEU A 21 -16.83 -23.02 -21.78
C LEU A 21 -16.03 -22.29 -20.69
N SER A 22 -14.90 -22.85 -20.27
CA SER A 22 -14.05 -22.21 -19.27
C SER A 22 -13.32 -20.99 -19.83
N ILE A 23 -12.81 -21.06 -21.08
CA ILE A 23 -12.20 -19.92 -21.76
C ILE A 23 -13.23 -18.80 -21.95
N GLU A 24 -14.41 -19.12 -22.52
CA GLU A 24 -15.48 -18.15 -22.71
C GLU A 24 -15.90 -17.47 -21.41
N GLY A 25 -16.06 -18.23 -20.33
CA GLY A 25 -16.42 -17.70 -19.02
C GLY A 25 -15.34 -16.79 -18.43
N MET A 26 -14.06 -17.13 -18.61
CA MET A 26 -12.93 -16.30 -18.17
C MET A 26 -12.82 -14.99 -18.98
N GLU A 27 -12.97 -15.08 -20.30
CA GLU A 27 -12.92 -13.92 -21.19
C GLU A 27 -14.12 -12.99 -20.97
N ALA A 28 -15.32 -13.54 -20.78
CA ALA A 28 -16.50 -12.77 -20.41
C ALA A 28 -16.34 -12.04 -19.06
N ALA A 29 -15.54 -12.59 -18.16
CA ALA A 29 -15.16 -11.96 -16.89
C ALA A 29 -13.99 -10.95 -17.02
N GLY A 30 -13.52 -10.66 -18.24
CA GLY A 30 -12.43 -9.73 -18.51
C GLY A 30 -11.03 -10.29 -18.26
N ASN A 31 -10.89 -11.62 -18.17
CA ASN A 31 -9.60 -12.28 -17.99
C ASN A 31 -9.04 -12.79 -19.32
N LYS A 32 -7.72 -12.62 -19.52
CA LYS A 32 -7.01 -13.23 -20.65
C LYS A 32 -6.46 -14.60 -20.25
N VAL A 33 -6.79 -15.64 -21.00
CA VAL A 33 -6.21 -16.98 -20.82
C VAL A 33 -4.86 -17.02 -21.52
N LEU A 34 -3.81 -17.46 -20.81
CA LEU A 34 -2.42 -17.46 -21.30
C LEU A 34 -1.92 -18.86 -21.65
N GLY A 35 -2.60 -19.91 -21.20
CA GLY A 35 -2.25 -21.29 -21.46
C GLY A 35 -3.13 -22.25 -20.67
N ILE A 36 -3.03 -23.54 -21.01
CA ILE A 36 -3.88 -24.59 -20.49
C ILE A 36 -3.01 -25.67 -19.86
N PHE A 37 -3.23 -25.96 -18.58
CA PHE A 37 -2.69 -27.12 -17.90
C PHE A 37 -3.71 -28.25 -17.87
N VAL A 38 -3.39 -29.38 -18.46
CA VAL A 38 -4.23 -30.57 -18.42
C VAL A 38 -3.63 -31.56 -17.44
N THR A 39 -4.25 -31.71 -16.27
CA THR A 39 -3.77 -32.60 -15.19
C THR A 39 -4.42 -33.97 -15.27
N GLY A 40 -3.78 -35.00 -14.72
CA GLY A 40 -4.26 -36.37 -14.77
C GLY A 40 -4.12 -37.02 -16.18
N CYS A 41 -3.35 -36.40 -17.07
CA CYS A 41 -3.16 -36.88 -18.44
C CYS A 41 -2.08 -37.96 -18.47
N GLU A 42 -2.48 -39.18 -18.86
CA GLU A 42 -1.48 -40.24 -19.09
C GLU A 42 -0.56 -39.89 -20.27
N PRO A 43 0.75 -40.21 -20.20
CA PRO A 43 1.73 -39.88 -21.26
C PRO A 43 1.31 -40.32 -22.66
N ARG A 44 0.61 -41.45 -22.79
CA ARG A 44 0.12 -41.99 -24.08
C ARG A 44 -0.96 -41.09 -24.72
N HIS A 45 -1.63 -40.27 -23.95
CA HIS A 45 -2.68 -39.36 -24.42
C HIS A 45 -2.22 -37.93 -24.64
N ALA A 46 -1.00 -37.60 -24.18
CA ALA A 46 -0.50 -36.24 -24.21
C ALA A 46 -0.53 -35.60 -25.63
N PHE A 47 -0.17 -36.39 -26.66
CA PHE A 47 -0.19 -35.92 -28.04
C PHE A 47 -1.61 -35.55 -28.50
N SER A 48 -2.57 -36.47 -28.34
CA SER A 48 -3.97 -36.24 -28.74
C SER A 48 -4.62 -35.09 -27.99
N VAL A 49 -4.29 -34.91 -26.70
CA VAL A 49 -4.76 -33.76 -25.89
C VAL A 49 -4.27 -32.46 -26.51
N LYS A 50 -2.97 -32.35 -26.78
CA LYS A 50 -2.37 -31.14 -27.36
C LYS A 50 -2.96 -30.86 -28.75
N GLU A 51 -3.15 -31.89 -29.60
CA GLU A 51 -3.75 -31.75 -30.91
C GLU A 51 -5.20 -31.25 -30.83
N THR A 52 -6.02 -31.82 -29.94
CA THR A 52 -7.40 -31.41 -29.72
C THR A 52 -7.54 -29.95 -29.26
N LEU A 53 -6.64 -29.51 -28.38
CA LEU A 53 -6.67 -28.15 -27.82
C LEU A 53 -5.89 -27.12 -28.63
N ALA A 54 -5.14 -27.54 -29.67
CA ALA A 54 -4.35 -26.62 -30.52
C ALA A 54 -5.21 -25.53 -31.19
N LYS A 55 -6.48 -25.80 -31.42
CA LYS A 55 -7.43 -24.84 -32.03
C LYS A 55 -7.62 -23.54 -31.22
N TYR A 56 -7.30 -23.54 -29.92
CA TYR A 56 -7.39 -22.36 -29.07
C TYR A 56 -6.17 -21.42 -29.21
N GLY A 57 -5.10 -21.87 -29.92
CA GLY A 57 -3.91 -21.05 -30.12
C GLY A 57 -3.13 -20.75 -28.84
N LEU A 58 -3.36 -21.51 -27.78
CA LEU A 58 -2.75 -21.35 -26.46
C LEU A 58 -1.72 -22.46 -26.21
N PRO A 59 -0.64 -22.19 -25.44
CA PRO A 59 0.26 -23.23 -24.95
C PRO A 59 -0.52 -24.28 -24.12
N VAL A 60 -0.26 -25.57 -24.37
CA VAL A 60 -0.89 -26.69 -23.64
C VAL A 60 0.16 -27.57 -23.01
N TRP A 61 0.11 -27.70 -21.68
CA TRP A 61 0.96 -28.56 -20.90
C TRP A 61 0.16 -29.71 -20.29
N THR A 62 0.63 -30.94 -20.48
CA THR A 62 -0.03 -32.13 -19.95
C THR A 62 0.76 -32.66 -18.77
N LEU A 63 0.10 -32.84 -17.64
CA LEU A 63 0.69 -33.30 -16.39
C LEU A 63 0.08 -34.65 -16.01
N PRO A 64 0.91 -35.68 -15.74
CA PRO A 64 0.38 -36.93 -15.25
C PRO A 64 -0.26 -36.78 -13.87
N GLN A 65 -1.08 -37.73 -13.49
CA GLN A 65 -1.64 -37.74 -12.13
C GLN A 65 -0.50 -37.98 -11.12
N ILE A 66 -0.43 -37.12 -10.13
CA ILE A 66 0.50 -37.25 -9.00
C ILE A 66 -0.33 -37.47 -7.76
N PRO A 67 -0.15 -38.58 -7.04
CA PRO A 67 -0.83 -38.77 -5.76
C PRO A 67 -0.24 -37.74 -4.76
N PHE A 68 -1.09 -36.83 -4.31
CA PHE A 68 -0.74 -35.83 -3.30
C PHE A 68 -1.28 -36.32 -1.96
N THR A 69 -0.46 -37.01 -1.20
CA THR A 69 -0.87 -37.65 0.07
C THR A 69 -0.33 -36.94 1.30
N ASP A 70 0.85 -36.31 1.19
CA ASP A 70 1.51 -35.62 2.29
C ASP A 70 2.67 -34.72 1.78
N GLU A 71 3.39 -34.08 2.68
CA GLU A 71 4.57 -33.23 2.37
C GLU A 71 5.67 -33.96 1.58
N SER A 72 5.81 -35.31 1.71
CA SER A 72 6.85 -36.07 1.01
C SER A 72 6.60 -36.14 -0.50
N THR A 73 5.39 -35.92 -0.97
CA THR A 73 5.03 -35.93 -2.39
C THR A 73 5.24 -34.58 -3.07
N LYS A 74 5.54 -33.53 -2.31
CA LYS A 74 5.73 -32.15 -2.80
C LYS A 74 6.89 -32.03 -3.79
N ASP A 75 8.02 -32.62 -3.48
CA ASP A 75 9.22 -32.58 -4.34
C ASP A 75 8.98 -33.36 -5.64
N LEU A 76 8.27 -34.50 -5.56
CA LEU A 76 7.87 -35.27 -6.73
C LEU A 76 6.89 -34.47 -7.62
N ALA A 77 5.92 -33.78 -7.02
CA ALA A 77 4.97 -32.93 -7.73
C ALA A 77 5.71 -31.80 -8.47
N LEU A 78 6.63 -31.13 -7.79
CA LEU A 78 7.44 -30.04 -8.37
C LEU A 78 8.35 -30.52 -9.50
N ALA A 79 9.03 -31.65 -9.32
CA ALA A 79 9.88 -32.25 -10.34
C ALA A 79 9.06 -32.67 -11.58
N THR A 80 7.87 -33.25 -11.35
CA THR A 80 6.98 -33.65 -12.43
C THR A 80 6.42 -32.43 -13.17
N PHE A 81 6.03 -31.38 -12.45
CA PHE A 81 5.61 -30.13 -13.07
C PHE A 81 6.71 -29.57 -13.99
N ARG A 82 7.92 -29.38 -13.46
CA ARG A 82 9.06 -28.82 -14.22
C ARG A 82 9.42 -29.64 -15.47
N LYS A 83 9.26 -30.96 -15.39
CA LYS A 83 9.53 -31.85 -16.53
C LYS A 83 8.52 -31.71 -17.65
N ASN A 84 7.25 -31.49 -17.33
CA ASN A 84 6.14 -31.53 -18.28
C ASN A 84 5.63 -30.12 -18.68
N ALA A 85 6.01 -29.10 -17.91
CA ALA A 85 5.79 -27.68 -18.19
C ALA A 85 7.11 -26.93 -17.95
N PRO A 86 8.00 -26.86 -18.94
CA PRO A 86 9.30 -26.19 -18.82
C PRO A 86 9.11 -24.74 -18.35
N THR A 87 9.88 -24.35 -17.34
CA THR A 87 9.73 -23.04 -16.68
C THR A 87 9.84 -21.90 -17.69
N ASP A 88 10.76 -22.00 -18.65
CA ASP A 88 10.98 -20.95 -19.65
C ASP A 88 9.77 -20.79 -20.57
N GLU A 89 9.08 -21.87 -20.97
CA GLU A 89 7.87 -21.81 -21.77
C GLU A 89 6.70 -21.16 -20.98
N VAL A 90 6.57 -21.50 -19.71
CA VAL A 90 5.54 -20.93 -18.82
C VAL A 90 5.81 -19.45 -18.60
N LEU A 91 7.07 -19.06 -18.36
CA LEU A 91 7.48 -17.67 -18.21
C LEU A 91 7.27 -16.86 -19.50
N ALA A 92 7.58 -17.45 -20.66
CA ALA A 92 7.32 -16.80 -21.95
C ALA A 92 5.82 -16.56 -22.19
N ALA A 93 4.96 -17.49 -21.75
CA ALA A 93 3.51 -17.28 -21.82
C ALA A 93 3.00 -16.19 -20.85
N LEU A 94 3.76 -15.87 -19.79
CA LEU A 94 3.47 -14.77 -18.87
C LEU A 94 4.00 -13.42 -19.37
N ASP A 95 4.89 -13.39 -20.35
CA ASP A 95 5.46 -12.16 -20.93
C ASP A 95 4.46 -11.49 -21.89
N VAL A 96 3.37 -11.04 -21.32
CA VAL A 96 2.32 -10.28 -22.00
C VAL A 96 2.09 -8.98 -21.27
N GLU A 97 1.80 -7.92 -22.02
CA GLU A 97 1.42 -6.64 -21.42
C GLU A 97 0.19 -6.85 -20.52
N ASN A 98 0.36 -6.53 -19.24
CA ASN A 98 -0.72 -6.66 -18.28
C ASN A 98 -1.66 -5.45 -18.40
N THR A 99 -2.76 -5.63 -19.12
CA THR A 99 -3.83 -4.63 -19.26
C THR A 99 -4.96 -4.82 -18.25
N ALA A 100 -4.81 -5.79 -17.32
CA ALA A 100 -5.82 -6.05 -16.30
C ALA A 100 -5.93 -4.88 -15.32
N PRO A 101 -7.13 -4.60 -14.82
CA PRO A 101 -7.35 -3.61 -13.78
C PRO A 101 -6.51 -3.94 -12.53
N ILE A 102 -6.02 -2.90 -11.84
CA ILE A 102 -5.27 -3.06 -10.60
C ILE A 102 -6.25 -3.43 -9.49
N THR A 103 -6.33 -4.72 -9.15
CA THR A 103 -7.14 -5.19 -8.04
C THR A 103 -6.47 -4.87 -6.69
N PRO A 104 -7.21 -4.82 -5.56
CA PRO A 104 -6.62 -4.63 -4.24
C PRO A 104 -5.51 -5.63 -3.91
N TYR A 105 -5.66 -6.89 -4.31
CA TYR A 105 -4.63 -7.93 -4.09
C TYR A 105 -3.40 -7.72 -4.97
N ALA A 106 -3.58 -7.34 -6.24
CA ALA A 106 -2.46 -7.01 -7.12
C ALA A 106 -1.68 -5.81 -6.57
N PHE A 107 -2.38 -4.76 -6.13
CA PHE A 107 -1.75 -3.60 -5.53
C PHE A 107 -0.98 -3.94 -4.25
N GLN A 108 -1.54 -4.76 -3.36
CA GLN A 108 -0.83 -5.22 -2.16
C GLN A 108 0.42 -6.04 -2.51
N PHE A 109 0.34 -6.91 -3.50
CA PHE A 109 1.49 -7.70 -3.97
C PHE A 109 2.59 -6.79 -4.51
N ASP A 110 2.25 -5.83 -5.35
CA ASP A 110 3.19 -4.86 -5.91
C ASP A 110 3.79 -3.96 -4.83
N LEU A 111 3.00 -3.55 -3.84
CA LEU A 111 3.45 -2.80 -2.66
C LEU A 111 4.56 -3.55 -1.91
N LEU A 112 4.31 -4.83 -1.59
CA LEU A 112 5.30 -5.66 -0.90
C LEU A 112 6.54 -5.92 -1.76
N GLY A 113 6.36 -6.16 -3.06
CA GLY A 113 7.46 -6.33 -4.03
C GLY A 113 8.33 -5.08 -4.12
N LYS A 114 7.71 -3.90 -4.20
CA LYS A 114 8.41 -2.62 -4.24
C LYS A 114 9.17 -2.33 -2.94
N ALA A 115 8.56 -2.57 -1.78
CA ALA A 115 9.25 -2.44 -0.49
C ALA A 115 10.49 -3.36 -0.42
N LYS A 116 10.36 -4.59 -0.91
CA LYS A 116 11.45 -5.59 -0.93
C LYS A 116 12.59 -5.22 -1.86
N SER A 117 12.32 -4.54 -2.98
CA SER A 117 13.33 -4.22 -4.00
C SER A 117 14.47 -3.31 -3.51
N ASN A 118 14.18 -2.46 -2.50
CA ASN A 118 15.15 -1.61 -1.84
C ASN A 118 14.85 -1.57 -0.33
N LYS A 119 15.26 -2.65 0.37
CA LYS A 119 14.94 -2.86 1.78
C LYS A 119 15.34 -1.68 2.65
N LYS A 120 14.39 -1.18 3.40
CA LYS A 120 14.57 -0.14 4.42
C LYS A 120 14.41 -0.70 5.81
N THR A 121 14.95 0.01 6.78
CA THR A 121 14.84 -0.33 8.21
C THR A 121 13.72 0.49 8.84
N ILE A 122 12.68 -0.17 9.35
CA ILE A 122 11.51 0.48 9.96
C ILE A 122 11.48 0.18 11.46
N VAL A 123 11.24 1.23 12.26
CA VAL A 123 11.05 1.11 13.72
C VAL A 123 9.60 0.81 14.04
N LEU A 124 9.40 -0.15 14.94
CA LEU A 124 8.13 -0.51 15.56
C LEU A 124 8.22 -0.26 17.06
N PRO A 125 7.72 0.88 17.57
CA PRO A 125 7.83 1.24 18.97
C PRO A 125 6.99 0.39 19.93
N GLU A 126 5.95 -0.25 19.41
CA GLU A 126 4.93 -0.96 20.19
C GLU A 126 5.18 -2.49 20.15
N GLY A 127 6.41 -2.90 20.50
CA GLY A 127 6.84 -4.31 20.43
C GLY A 127 6.11 -5.29 21.37
N GLU A 128 5.31 -4.79 22.31
CA GLU A 128 4.49 -5.60 23.21
C GLU A 128 3.12 -5.98 22.60
N GLU A 129 2.75 -5.36 21.49
CA GLU A 129 1.44 -5.57 20.85
C GLU A 129 1.48 -6.77 19.91
N ASP A 130 0.61 -7.76 20.16
CA ASP A 130 0.53 -9.03 19.41
C ASP A 130 0.38 -8.83 17.88
N ARG A 131 -0.39 -7.82 17.45
CA ARG A 131 -0.61 -7.54 16.02
C ARG A 131 0.66 -7.01 15.37
N ILE A 132 1.45 -6.21 16.08
CA ILE A 132 2.74 -5.67 15.63
C ILE A 132 3.73 -6.80 15.39
N ILE A 133 3.89 -7.70 16.39
CA ILE A 133 4.86 -8.80 16.26
C ILE A 133 4.42 -9.84 15.22
N LYS A 134 3.11 -10.08 15.03
CA LYS A 134 2.60 -10.92 13.93
C LYS A 134 2.88 -10.32 12.55
N ALA A 135 2.70 -9.01 12.40
CA ALA A 135 3.04 -8.31 11.17
C ALA A 135 4.55 -8.32 10.92
N ALA A 136 5.35 -8.14 11.97
CA ALA A 136 6.80 -8.22 11.91
C ALA A 136 7.28 -9.61 11.44
N ASP A 137 6.78 -10.68 12.03
CA ASP A 137 7.12 -12.06 11.66
C ASP A 137 6.83 -12.33 10.18
N TYR A 138 5.65 -11.93 9.68
CA TYR A 138 5.26 -12.06 8.27
C TYR A 138 6.24 -11.35 7.32
N LEU A 139 6.63 -10.11 7.67
CA LEU A 139 7.54 -9.31 6.84
C LEU A 139 8.97 -9.83 6.86
N LEU A 140 9.44 -10.33 8.02
CA LEU A 140 10.76 -10.92 8.20
C LEU A 140 10.88 -12.28 7.52
N GLU A 141 9.85 -13.14 7.58
CA GLU A 141 9.78 -14.39 6.83
C GLU A 141 10.06 -14.17 5.34
N ARG A 142 9.41 -13.16 4.76
CA ARG A 142 9.46 -12.84 3.32
C ARG A 142 10.59 -11.89 2.94
N GLU A 143 11.37 -11.46 3.93
CA GLU A 143 12.50 -10.55 3.77
C GLU A 143 12.12 -9.25 3.04
N ILE A 144 10.98 -8.66 3.40
CA ILE A 144 10.45 -7.46 2.74
C ILE A 144 11.14 -6.19 3.26
N VAL A 145 11.36 -6.09 4.57
CA VAL A 145 11.99 -4.95 5.24
C VAL A 145 12.93 -5.44 6.35
N ASN A 146 13.81 -4.56 6.83
CA ASN A 146 14.50 -4.74 8.10
C ASN A 146 13.69 -4.07 9.20
N LEU A 147 13.63 -4.67 10.40
CA LEU A 147 12.85 -4.16 11.50
C LEU A 147 13.71 -3.89 12.75
N ILE A 148 13.42 -2.78 13.43
CA ILE A 148 13.84 -2.52 14.80
C ILE A 148 12.59 -2.54 15.66
N ILE A 149 12.48 -3.50 16.56
CA ILE A 149 11.37 -3.61 17.50
C ILE A 149 11.85 -3.06 18.86
N VAL A 150 11.16 -2.04 19.35
CA VAL A 150 11.47 -1.43 20.64
C VAL A 150 10.82 -2.25 21.75
N GLY A 151 11.60 -2.58 22.79
CA GLY A 151 11.14 -3.32 23.95
C GLY A 151 12.16 -4.36 24.44
N ASP A 152 11.75 -5.16 25.42
CA ASP A 152 12.57 -6.27 25.93
C ASP A 152 12.59 -7.44 24.94
N LYS A 153 13.78 -7.75 24.44
CA LYS A 153 13.98 -8.83 23.46
C LYS A 153 13.44 -10.18 23.93
N ASN A 154 13.72 -10.52 25.19
CA ASN A 154 13.37 -11.85 25.70
C ASN A 154 11.86 -11.99 25.87
N ALA A 155 11.22 -10.93 26.37
CA ALA A 155 9.77 -10.89 26.52
C ALA A 155 9.05 -10.98 25.15
N ILE A 156 9.53 -10.21 24.14
CA ILE A 156 8.97 -10.22 22.80
C ILE A 156 9.14 -11.59 22.12
N LEU A 157 10.33 -12.20 22.23
CA LEU A 157 10.58 -13.53 21.64
C LEU A 157 9.75 -14.61 22.32
N ALA A 158 9.65 -14.59 23.65
CA ALA A 158 8.81 -15.53 24.42
C ALA A 158 7.33 -15.40 24.01
N ARG A 159 6.82 -14.16 23.85
CA ARG A 159 5.48 -13.94 23.37
C ARG A 159 5.27 -14.42 21.91
N GLY A 160 6.28 -14.23 21.08
CA GLY A 160 6.30 -14.75 19.70
C GLY A 160 6.21 -16.27 19.66
N GLU A 161 6.94 -16.97 20.54
CA GLU A 161 6.88 -18.45 20.65
C GLU A 161 5.48 -18.92 21.06
N GLU A 162 4.85 -18.27 22.07
CA GLU A 162 3.46 -18.56 22.45
C GLU A 162 2.46 -18.38 21.30
N LEU A 163 2.71 -17.44 20.40
CA LEU A 163 1.88 -17.16 19.23
C LEU A 163 2.26 -18.02 17.99
N GLY A 164 3.29 -18.88 18.10
CA GLY A 164 3.77 -19.74 17.02
C GLY A 164 4.56 -19.02 15.93
N LEU A 165 5.10 -17.82 16.21
CA LEU A 165 5.90 -17.02 15.31
C LEU A 165 7.34 -17.56 15.23
N LYS A 166 7.97 -17.54 14.04
CA LYS A 166 9.24 -18.26 13.82
C LYS A 166 10.38 -17.37 13.32
N PHE A 167 10.11 -16.15 12.93
CA PHE A 167 11.08 -15.30 12.22
C PHE A 167 11.41 -14.00 12.96
N LEU A 168 10.83 -13.79 14.15
CA LEU A 168 11.06 -12.58 14.95
C LEU A 168 12.53 -12.39 15.35
N ASP A 169 13.30 -13.48 15.48
CA ASP A 169 14.74 -13.44 15.79
C ASP A 169 15.59 -12.73 14.74
N ARG A 170 15.04 -12.55 13.53
CA ARG A 170 15.67 -11.77 12.44
C ARG A 170 15.54 -10.26 12.64
N ALA A 171 14.71 -9.80 13.57
CA ALA A 171 14.61 -8.38 13.90
C ALA A 171 15.79 -7.94 14.78
N ARG A 172 16.13 -6.66 14.68
CA ARG A 172 16.92 -6.00 15.70
C ARG A 172 15.98 -5.56 16.84
N PHE A 173 16.37 -5.84 18.09
CA PHE A 173 15.65 -5.38 19.26
C PHE A 173 16.39 -4.22 19.90
N GLN A 174 15.64 -3.23 20.39
CA GLN A 174 16.20 -2.06 21.04
C GLN A 174 15.50 -1.80 22.35
N ALA A 175 16.22 -2.03 23.45
CA ALA A 175 15.76 -1.65 24.79
C ALA A 175 15.85 -0.13 24.97
N MET A 176 14.85 0.46 25.65
CA MET A 176 14.77 1.91 25.85
C MET A 176 15.72 2.43 26.92
N ASP A 177 16.26 1.57 27.76
CA ASP A 177 17.23 1.85 28.80
C ASP A 177 18.70 1.62 28.41
N ASP A 178 18.95 1.25 27.13
CA ASP A 178 20.32 1.12 26.63
C ASP A 178 21.01 2.49 26.56
N GLU A 179 21.86 2.77 27.51
CA GLU A 179 22.60 4.04 27.62
C GLU A 179 23.50 4.35 26.43
N ASN A 180 23.92 3.35 25.64
CA ASN A 180 24.71 3.58 24.44
C ASN A 180 23.88 4.27 23.33
N VAL A 181 22.58 4.05 23.33
CA VAL A 181 21.62 4.67 22.40
C VAL A 181 20.93 5.86 23.05
N LEU A 182 20.57 5.77 24.33
CA LEU A 182 19.83 6.81 25.05
C LEU A 182 20.64 8.10 25.23
N LYS A 183 21.95 8.03 25.57
CA LYS A 183 22.80 9.22 25.71
C LYS A 183 22.88 10.07 24.43
N PRO A 184 23.19 9.52 23.26
CA PRO A 184 23.16 10.28 22.00
C PRO A 184 21.77 10.86 21.70
N MET A 185 20.69 10.14 22.03
CA MET A 185 19.31 10.64 21.84
C MET A 185 19.03 11.86 22.71
N VAL A 186 19.40 11.81 23.99
CA VAL A 186 19.24 12.92 24.94
C VAL A 186 19.98 14.16 24.43
N ALA A 187 21.25 14.01 24.08
CA ALA A 187 22.05 15.11 23.55
C ALA A 187 21.42 15.72 22.29
N LYS A 188 21.00 14.87 21.34
CA LYS A 188 20.36 15.32 20.09
C LYS A 188 19.01 15.98 20.32
N LEU A 189 18.20 15.46 21.24
CA LEU A 189 16.91 16.04 21.57
C LEU A 189 17.07 17.41 22.24
N CYS A 190 18.04 17.57 23.16
CA CYS A 190 18.38 18.87 23.74
C CYS A 190 18.84 19.88 22.66
N GLU A 191 19.67 19.47 21.71
CA GLU A 191 20.10 20.29 20.57
C GLU A 191 18.88 20.75 19.73
N LEU A 192 18.05 19.83 19.30
CA LEU A 192 16.89 20.12 18.45
C LEU A 192 15.84 21.00 19.13
N ARG A 193 15.74 20.92 20.46
CA ARG A 193 14.77 21.65 21.28
C ARG A 193 15.41 22.77 22.13
N ALA A 194 16.64 23.16 21.85
CA ALA A 194 17.38 24.20 22.60
C ALA A 194 16.60 25.51 22.72
N LYS A 195 15.96 25.96 21.61
CA LYS A 195 15.10 27.16 21.60
C LYS A 195 13.88 27.08 22.53
N LYS A 196 13.52 25.89 23.01
CA LYS A 196 12.42 25.65 23.96
C LYS A 196 12.93 25.36 25.37
N GLY A 197 14.24 25.48 25.61
CA GLY A 197 14.86 25.30 26.93
C GLY A 197 14.86 23.83 27.42
N MET A 198 14.92 22.85 26.51
CA MET A 198 14.95 21.44 26.86
C MET A 198 16.17 21.10 27.71
N THR A 199 15.95 20.54 28.90
CA THR A 199 17.01 20.01 29.76
C THR A 199 17.22 18.51 29.55
N GLU A 200 18.37 17.97 30.00
CA GLU A 200 18.65 16.54 29.91
C GLU A 200 17.62 15.69 30.66
N GLU A 201 17.20 16.15 31.85
CA GLU A 201 16.17 15.47 32.63
C GLU A 201 14.83 15.41 31.89
N GLN A 202 14.42 16.54 31.30
CA GLN A 202 13.20 16.59 30.48
C GLN A 202 13.32 15.71 29.24
N ALA A 203 14.47 15.70 28.56
CA ALA A 203 14.72 14.84 27.42
C ALA A 203 14.64 13.35 27.79
N ARG A 204 15.27 12.92 28.88
CA ARG A 204 15.16 11.54 29.40
C ARG A 204 13.71 11.15 29.71
N LYS A 205 12.98 12.04 30.40
CA LYS A 205 11.56 11.82 30.66
C LYS A 205 10.72 11.68 29.38
N GLN A 206 11.02 12.46 28.38
CA GLN A 206 10.32 12.41 27.08
C GLN A 206 10.65 11.15 26.30
N LEU A 207 11.91 10.69 26.36
CA LEU A 207 12.38 9.46 25.72
C LEU A 207 11.91 8.17 26.43
N ALA A 208 11.26 8.27 27.59
CA ALA A 208 10.53 7.16 28.20
C ALA A 208 9.23 6.80 27.44
N ASP A 209 8.76 7.67 26.54
CA ASP A 209 7.67 7.37 25.59
C ASP A 209 8.25 6.62 24.38
N ALA A 210 7.70 5.44 24.07
CA ALA A 210 8.21 4.57 23.03
C ALA A 210 8.13 5.20 21.62
N SER A 211 7.07 5.99 21.34
CA SER A 211 6.94 6.69 20.04
C SER A 211 7.99 7.79 19.88
N TYR A 212 8.31 8.51 20.97
CA TYR A 212 9.40 9.47 20.98
C TYR A 212 10.76 8.81 20.80
N PHE A 213 11.01 7.73 21.54
CA PHE A 213 12.23 6.95 21.44
C PHE A 213 12.43 6.42 20.00
N GLY A 214 11.40 5.78 19.45
CA GLY A 214 11.42 5.29 18.06
C GLY A 214 11.66 6.39 17.04
N THR A 215 11.02 7.56 17.21
CA THR A 215 11.25 8.73 16.34
C THR A 215 12.71 9.21 16.42
N MET A 216 13.34 9.17 17.59
CA MET A 216 14.75 9.54 17.73
C MET A 216 15.70 8.52 17.11
N LEU A 217 15.33 7.23 17.02
CA LEU A 217 16.08 6.23 16.23
C LEU A 217 16.14 6.65 14.75
N VAL A 218 15.03 7.14 14.21
CA VAL A 218 14.96 7.64 12.84
C VAL A 218 15.78 8.91 12.66
N VAL A 219 15.70 9.86 13.61
CA VAL A 219 16.46 11.12 13.57
C VAL A 219 17.97 10.87 13.59
N LEU A 220 18.44 9.89 14.37
CA LEU A 220 19.86 9.55 14.48
C LEU A 220 20.35 8.63 13.36
N GLY A 221 19.47 8.20 12.44
CA GLY A 221 19.83 7.36 11.29
C GLY A 221 19.99 5.87 11.60
N TYR A 222 19.52 5.41 12.75
CA TYR A 222 19.46 3.96 13.04
C TYR A 222 18.38 3.26 12.22
N ALA A 223 17.37 4.01 11.79
CA ALA A 223 16.30 3.54 10.92
C ALA A 223 15.91 4.58 9.88
N ASP A 224 15.21 4.15 8.84
CA ASP A 224 14.76 4.97 7.72
C ASP A 224 13.36 5.54 7.94
N GLY A 225 12.52 4.84 8.69
CA GLY A 225 11.14 5.25 8.99
C GLY A 225 10.59 4.60 10.24
N LEU A 226 9.36 5.00 10.62
CA LEU A 226 8.68 4.53 11.83
C LEU A 226 7.20 4.27 11.55
N VAL A 227 6.66 3.20 12.15
CA VAL A 227 5.22 2.92 12.19
C VAL A 227 4.80 2.71 13.64
N SER A 228 3.79 3.46 14.11
CA SER A 228 3.25 3.42 15.48
C SER A 228 1.74 3.72 15.47
N GLY A 229 1.07 3.61 16.60
CA GLY A 229 -0.35 4.00 16.75
C GLY A 229 -1.32 2.85 16.95
N SER A 230 -0.84 1.59 17.02
CA SER A 230 -1.71 0.43 17.25
C SER A 230 -2.35 0.42 18.65
N ILE A 231 -1.65 0.98 19.64
CA ILE A 231 -2.13 1.17 21.03
C ILE A 231 -2.12 2.64 21.46
N ASN A 232 -1.37 3.49 20.78
CA ASN A 232 -1.26 4.91 21.06
C ASN A 232 -2.28 5.75 20.25
N SER A 233 -2.43 7.02 20.63
CA SER A 233 -3.22 7.96 19.85
C SER A 233 -2.41 8.53 18.68
N THR A 234 -3.07 8.90 17.58
CA THR A 234 -2.46 9.62 16.45
C THR A 234 -1.60 10.81 16.92
N ALA A 235 -2.04 11.55 17.93
CA ALA A 235 -1.26 12.66 18.48
C ALA A 235 0.09 12.21 19.06
N ASN A 236 0.18 11.02 19.63
CA ASN A 236 1.42 10.49 20.20
C ASN A 236 2.40 10.03 19.13
N THR A 237 1.92 9.59 17.98
CA THR A 237 2.77 9.27 16.81
C THR A 237 3.22 10.52 16.08
N VAL A 238 2.28 11.44 15.78
CA VAL A 238 2.55 12.60 14.93
C VAL A 238 3.34 13.70 15.65
N ARG A 239 3.08 13.94 16.94
CA ARG A 239 3.74 15.01 17.72
C ARG A 239 5.27 14.87 17.75
N PRO A 240 5.87 13.72 18.05
CA PRO A 240 7.33 13.54 17.99
C PRO A 240 7.87 13.86 16.58
N ALA A 241 7.25 13.34 15.54
CA ALA A 241 7.67 13.56 14.15
C ALA A 241 7.69 15.07 13.80
N LEU A 242 6.63 15.80 14.12
CA LEU A 242 6.58 17.26 13.90
C LEU A 242 7.64 18.01 14.71
N GLN A 243 7.97 17.54 15.89
CA GLN A 243 8.91 18.25 16.79
C GLN A 243 10.37 18.03 16.43
N VAL A 244 10.76 16.84 15.97
CA VAL A 244 12.17 16.48 15.78
C VAL A 244 12.54 16.09 14.36
N ILE A 245 11.64 15.49 13.56
CA ILE A 245 11.84 15.19 12.13
C ILE A 245 11.54 16.45 11.31
N LYS A 246 10.44 17.12 11.61
CA LYS A 246 9.93 18.32 10.92
C LYS A 246 9.49 18.02 9.47
N THR A 247 8.97 19.05 8.81
CA THR A 247 8.59 19.02 7.40
C THR A 247 9.78 19.12 6.47
N LYS A 248 9.62 18.64 5.25
CA LYS A 248 10.58 18.87 4.15
C LYS A 248 10.79 20.38 3.92
N PRO A 249 11.99 20.81 3.50
CA PRO A 249 12.22 22.20 3.16
C PRO A 249 11.21 22.73 2.15
N GLY A 250 10.62 23.88 2.44
CA GLY A 250 9.62 24.51 1.58
C GLY A 250 8.19 24.01 1.75
N GLN A 251 7.97 22.94 2.51
CA GLN A 251 6.62 22.45 2.84
C GLN A 251 6.20 22.87 4.25
N LYS A 252 4.98 23.40 4.37
CA LYS A 252 4.45 23.88 5.65
C LYS A 252 3.56 22.84 6.34
N PRO A 253 2.52 22.26 5.68
CA PRO A 253 1.65 21.29 6.32
C PRO A 253 2.25 19.88 6.28
N VAL A 254 1.89 19.09 7.27
CA VAL A 254 1.85 17.63 7.19
C VAL A 254 0.41 17.26 6.90
N SER A 255 0.17 16.34 5.99
CA SER A 255 -1.18 15.89 5.65
C SER A 255 -1.29 14.36 5.73
N GLY A 256 -2.51 13.84 5.78
CA GLY A 256 -2.77 12.42 5.86
C GLY A 256 -3.58 11.92 4.66
N ALA A 257 -2.98 11.06 3.83
CA ALA A 257 -3.64 10.48 2.67
C ALA A 257 -3.98 9.01 2.86
N PHE A 258 -5.03 8.55 2.19
CA PHE A 258 -5.37 7.13 2.06
C PHE A 258 -5.27 6.68 0.61
N LEU A 259 -4.63 5.52 0.41
CA LEU A 259 -4.72 4.78 -0.84
C LEU A 259 -6.00 3.94 -0.80
N MET A 260 -6.99 4.35 -1.59
CA MET A 260 -8.28 3.68 -1.69
C MET A 260 -8.23 2.67 -2.83
N CYS A 261 -8.11 1.38 -2.48
CA CYS A 261 -8.04 0.30 -3.45
C CYS A 261 -9.45 -0.21 -3.77
N PHE A 262 -9.96 0.16 -4.92
CA PHE A 262 -11.25 -0.30 -5.44
C PHE A 262 -11.07 -1.64 -6.16
N LYS A 263 -12.16 -2.19 -6.66
CA LYS A 263 -12.16 -3.49 -7.33
C LYS A 263 -11.22 -3.53 -8.56
N ASP A 264 -11.03 -2.40 -9.23
CA ASP A 264 -10.39 -2.29 -10.54
C ASP A 264 -9.38 -1.14 -10.67
N HIS A 265 -9.21 -0.31 -9.63
CA HIS A 265 -8.25 0.80 -9.62
C HIS A 265 -7.91 1.26 -8.20
N VAL A 266 -6.89 2.12 -8.10
CA VAL A 266 -6.47 2.74 -6.84
C VAL A 266 -6.55 4.26 -6.97
N ALA A 267 -7.08 4.92 -5.94
CA ALA A 267 -7.15 6.37 -5.85
C ALA A 267 -6.53 6.88 -4.53
N VAL A 268 -6.05 8.11 -4.53
CA VAL A 268 -5.55 8.80 -3.34
C VAL A 268 -6.60 9.78 -2.84
N PHE A 269 -6.94 9.69 -1.55
CA PHE A 269 -7.86 10.63 -0.87
C PHE A 269 -7.10 11.40 0.20
N ALA A 270 -7.08 12.74 0.16
CA ALA A 270 -6.36 13.64 1.07
C ALA A 270 -7.04 15.03 1.21
N ASP A 271 -6.86 15.78 2.31
CA ASP A 271 -6.38 15.33 3.61
C ASP A 271 -7.54 14.67 4.38
N CYS A 272 -7.26 13.53 4.95
CA CYS A 272 -8.29 12.76 5.65
C CYS A 272 -8.00 12.60 7.16
N ALA A 273 -6.88 13.16 7.67
CA ALA A 273 -6.40 12.83 9.02
C ALA A 273 -5.84 13.99 9.86
N ILE A 274 -5.37 15.11 9.28
CA ILE A 274 -4.52 16.07 9.99
C ILE A 274 -5.10 17.50 10.01
N ASN A 275 -5.33 18.13 8.84
CA ASN A 275 -5.62 19.55 8.77
C ASN A 275 -7.12 19.85 8.84
N LEU A 276 -7.55 20.52 9.92
CA LEU A 276 -8.96 20.80 10.17
C LEU A 276 -9.58 21.66 9.06
N ASN A 277 -9.02 22.84 8.84
CA ASN A 277 -9.48 23.83 7.87
C ASN A 277 -8.24 24.45 7.20
N PRO A 278 -7.70 23.84 6.17
CA PRO A 278 -6.54 24.37 5.47
C PRO A 278 -6.92 25.64 4.70
N ASP A 279 -6.02 26.63 4.70
CA ASP A 279 -6.13 27.76 3.79
C ASP A 279 -5.76 27.36 2.35
N ALA A 280 -5.92 28.28 1.39
CA ALA A 280 -5.67 28.00 -0.03
C ALA A 280 -4.21 27.56 -0.31
N GLU A 281 -3.23 28.15 0.40
CA GLU A 281 -1.82 27.78 0.26
C GLU A 281 -1.58 26.37 0.78
N GLN A 282 -2.07 26.07 2.00
CA GLN A 282 -1.98 24.75 2.60
C GLN A 282 -2.68 23.67 1.75
N LEU A 283 -3.87 23.98 1.23
CA LEU A 283 -4.62 23.05 0.39
C LEU A 283 -3.89 22.75 -0.93
N SER A 284 -3.24 23.75 -1.53
CA SER A 284 -2.40 23.56 -2.72
C SER A 284 -1.17 22.68 -2.44
N GLU A 285 -0.55 22.82 -1.26
CA GLU A 285 0.57 21.99 -0.83
C GLU A 285 0.13 20.54 -0.53
N ILE A 286 -1.01 20.35 0.12
CA ILE A 286 -1.63 19.04 0.34
C ILE A 286 -1.85 18.31 -1.00
N ALA A 287 -2.38 19.03 -2.00
CA ALA A 287 -2.58 18.48 -3.33
C ALA A 287 -1.27 18.06 -4.01
N LEU A 288 -0.23 18.89 -3.90
CA LEU A 288 1.09 18.57 -4.45
C LEU A 288 1.69 17.34 -3.77
N GLN A 289 1.67 17.28 -2.43
CA GLN A 289 2.10 16.12 -1.64
C GLN A 289 1.35 14.85 -2.04
N SER A 290 0.03 14.96 -2.25
CA SER A 290 -0.81 13.83 -2.65
C SER A 290 -0.51 13.32 -4.05
N ALA A 291 -0.14 14.21 -4.97
CA ALA A 291 0.34 13.84 -6.30
C ALA A 291 1.72 13.15 -6.23
N GLU A 292 2.62 13.61 -5.35
CA GLU A 292 3.91 12.95 -5.11
C GLU A 292 3.70 11.55 -4.52
N THR A 293 2.80 11.42 -3.55
CA THR A 293 2.41 10.12 -2.99
C THR A 293 1.87 9.20 -4.07
N ALA A 294 0.95 9.67 -4.91
CA ALA A 294 0.42 8.86 -6.02
C ALA A 294 1.55 8.31 -6.91
N ARG A 295 2.50 9.16 -7.33
CA ARG A 295 3.66 8.73 -8.13
C ARG A 295 4.54 7.72 -7.41
N ALA A 296 4.77 7.90 -6.10
CA ALA A 296 5.56 6.97 -5.29
C ALA A 296 4.96 5.56 -5.31
N PHE A 297 3.65 5.44 -5.44
CA PHE A 297 2.93 4.16 -5.52
C PHE A 297 2.57 3.73 -6.95
N GLY A 298 3.14 4.39 -7.97
CA GLY A 298 2.96 3.99 -9.38
C GLY A 298 1.66 4.47 -10.02
N ILE A 299 0.99 5.45 -9.41
CA ILE A 299 -0.22 6.08 -9.93
C ILE A 299 0.17 7.36 -10.67
N ASP A 300 -0.21 7.50 -11.94
CA ASP A 300 -0.06 8.74 -12.69
C ASP A 300 -1.12 9.75 -12.21
N PRO A 301 -0.74 10.84 -11.49
CA PRO A 301 -1.69 11.66 -10.77
C PRO A 301 -2.52 12.55 -11.69
N LYS A 302 -3.84 12.49 -11.50
CA LYS A 302 -4.84 13.42 -12.03
C LYS A 302 -5.61 13.98 -10.85
N VAL A 303 -5.34 15.24 -10.50
CA VAL A 303 -5.79 15.84 -9.24
C VAL A 303 -7.15 16.53 -9.40
N GLY A 304 -8.08 16.20 -8.50
CA GLY A 304 -9.36 16.89 -8.35
C GLY A 304 -9.41 17.65 -7.02
N MET A 305 -9.50 18.98 -7.09
CA MET A 305 -9.72 19.85 -5.92
C MET A 305 -11.22 19.90 -5.65
N LEU A 306 -11.64 19.14 -4.63
CA LEU A 306 -13.06 18.87 -4.38
C LEU A 306 -13.79 20.05 -3.75
N SER A 307 -15.03 20.23 -4.19
CA SER A 307 -15.97 21.22 -3.67
C SER A 307 -17.39 20.75 -3.90
N TYR A 308 -18.37 21.40 -3.29
CA TYR A 308 -19.79 21.28 -3.69
C TYR A 308 -20.10 21.99 -5.01
N SER A 309 -19.15 22.76 -5.55
CA SER A 309 -19.26 23.49 -6.82
C SER A 309 -18.41 22.80 -7.91
N THR A 310 -18.85 22.90 -9.17
CA THR A 310 -18.09 22.47 -10.35
C THR A 310 -17.89 23.67 -11.26
N LEU A 311 -16.63 24.14 -11.42
CA LEU A 311 -16.18 25.17 -12.36
C LEU A 311 -17.09 26.42 -12.34
N GLY A 312 -17.38 26.95 -11.14
CA GLY A 312 -18.18 28.15 -10.95
C GLY A 312 -19.70 27.95 -10.87
N SER A 313 -20.19 26.70 -10.76
CA SER A 313 -21.63 26.41 -10.60
C SER A 313 -22.20 26.87 -9.25
N GLY A 314 -21.35 27.04 -8.23
CA GLY A 314 -21.65 27.51 -6.90
C GLY A 314 -20.75 28.68 -6.51
N LYS A 315 -21.10 29.39 -5.44
CA LYS A 315 -20.32 30.51 -4.88
C LYS A 315 -20.31 30.42 -3.36
N GLY A 316 -19.25 30.87 -2.74
CA GLY A 316 -19.11 30.97 -1.29
C GLY A 316 -17.66 30.82 -0.85
N PRO A 317 -17.35 31.14 0.43
CA PRO A 317 -15.98 31.16 0.95
C PRO A 317 -15.24 29.84 0.74
N ASP A 318 -15.93 28.70 0.90
CA ASP A 318 -15.33 27.39 0.73
C ASP A 318 -14.98 27.09 -0.73
N VAL A 319 -15.78 27.61 -1.69
CA VAL A 319 -15.46 27.52 -3.13
C VAL A 319 -14.28 28.41 -3.47
N ASP A 320 -14.26 29.64 -2.95
CA ASP A 320 -13.19 30.61 -3.21
C ASP A 320 -11.82 30.09 -2.75
N ILE A 321 -11.76 29.42 -1.59
CA ILE A 321 -10.53 28.77 -1.08
C ILE A 321 -10.05 27.66 -2.06
N VAL A 322 -10.95 26.81 -2.53
CA VAL A 322 -10.60 25.70 -3.43
C VAL A 322 -10.18 26.24 -4.80
N GLU A 323 -10.81 27.29 -5.32
CA GLU A 323 -10.44 27.89 -6.60
C GLU A 323 -9.07 28.57 -6.52
N GLU A 324 -8.77 29.31 -5.45
CA GLU A 324 -7.46 29.91 -5.23
C GLU A 324 -6.39 28.82 -5.02
N ALA A 325 -6.68 27.77 -4.24
CA ALA A 325 -5.77 26.64 -4.09
C ALA A 325 -5.46 25.93 -5.42
N THR A 326 -6.47 25.79 -6.28
CA THR A 326 -6.31 25.21 -7.62
C THR A 326 -5.40 26.06 -8.50
N LYS A 327 -5.53 27.38 -8.43
CA LYS A 327 -4.69 28.33 -9.16
C LYS A 327 -3.24 28.25 -8.66
N LEU A 328 -3.02 28.31 -7.34
CA LEU A 328 -1.71 28.18 -6.72
C LEU A 328 -1.03 26.83 -7.08
N LEU A 329 -1.79 25.75 -7.10
CA LEU A 329 -1.26 24.44 -7.49
C LEU A 329 -0.80 24.41 -8.94
N LYS A 330 -1.55 25.00 -9.87
CA LYS A 330 -1.18 25.11 -11.29
C LYS A 330 0.06 26.00 -11.50
N GLU A 331 0.24 27.03 -10.68
CA GLU A 331 1.45 27.87 -10.70
C GLU A 331 2.67 27.10 -10.17
N LYS A 332 2.51 26.31 -9.09
CA LYS A 332 3.59 25.51 -8.49
C LYS A 332 3.97 24.29 -9.32
N ALA A 333 3.03 23.69 -10.02
CA ALA A 333 3.20 22.47 -10.79
C ALA A 333 2.43 22.53 -12.13
N PRO A 334 2.92 23.30 -13.12
CA PRO A 334 2.21 23.55 -14.37
C PRO A 334 1.96 22.29 -15.21
N ASP A 335 2.81 21.27 -15.06
CA ASP A 335 2.69 19.99 -15.81
C ASP A 335 1.77 18.96 -15.10
N LEU A 336 1.26 19.28 -13.91
CA LEU A 336 0.37 18.40 -13.17
C LEU A 336 -1.06 18.55 -13.70
N PRO A 337 -1.72 17.45 -14.16
CA PRO A 337 -3.13 17.51 -14.54
C PRO A 337 -4.03 17.81 -13.33
N VAL A 338 -4.66 18.99 -13.33
CA VAL A 338 -5.47 19.48 -12.20
C VAL A 338 -6.78 20.06 -12.69
N VAL A 339 -7.88 19.67 -12.02
CA VAL A 339 -9.20 20.28 -12.14
C VAL A 339 -9.72 20.70 -10.75
N GLY A 340 -10.33 21.88 -10.67
CA GLY A 340 -10.98 22.42 -9.44
C GLY A 340 -11.52 23.83 -9.71
N SER A 341 -12.54 24.24 -8.95
CA SER A 341 -13.37 23.50 -8.02
C SER A 341 -14.20 22.43 -8.75
N ILE A 342 -14.34 21.23 -8.19
CA ILE A 342 -15.11 20.16 -8.84
C ILE A 342 -15.86 19.29 -7.80
N GLN A 343 -17.10 18.91 -8.11
CA GLN A 343 -17.87 17.96 -7.33
C GLN A 343 -17.32 16.54 -7.50
N PHE A 344 -17.44 15.70 -6.47
CA PHE A 344 -16.92 14.35 -6.45
C PHE A 344 -17.44 13.49 -7.63
N ASP A 345 -18.73 13.56 -7.93
CA ASP A 345 -19.35 12.83 -9.03
C ASP A 345 -18.81 13.23 -10.41
N ALA A 346 -18.53 14.51 -10.62
CA ALA A 346 -17.92 15.02 -11.85
C ALA A 346 -16.41 14.74 -11.94
N ALA A 347 -15.73 14.65 -10.80
CA ALA A 347 -14.33 14.22 -10.73
C ALA A 347 -14.17 12.72 -11.03
N TRP A 348 -15.14 11.91 -10.56
CA TRP A 348 -15.09 10.45 -10.64
C TRP A 348 -15.59 9.88 -11.97
N SER A 349 -16.73 10.39 -12.46
CA SER A 349 -17.47 9.78 -13.57
C SER A 349 -17.29 10.53 -14.88
N PRO A 350 -16.75 9.89 -15.95
CA PRO A 350 -16.68 10.51 -17.28
C PRO A 350 -18.03 10.98 -17.82
N ASN A 351 -19.09 10.23 -17.55
CA ASN A 351 -20.44 10.60 -18.00
C ASN A 351 -20.97 11.87 -17.32
N VAL A 352 -20.66 12.04 -16.03
CA VAL A 352 -21.04 13.26 -15.27
C VAL A 352 -20.16 14.43 -15.71
N ALA A 353 -18.87 14.21 -15.90
CA ALA A 353 -17.93 15.22 -16.38
C ALA A 353 -18.31 15.77 -17.76
N ALA A 354 -18.75 14.91 -18.66
CA ALA A 354 -19.23 15.33 -19.99
C ALA A 354 -20.37 16.36 -19.95
N THR A 355 -21.12 16.38 -18.85
CA THR A 355 -22.21 17.35 -18.64
C THR A 355 -21.77 18.54 -17.79
N LYS A 356 -21.13 18.29 -16.63
CA LYS A 356 -20.82 19.32 -15.61
C LYS A 356 -19.49 20.05 -15.86
N ALA A 357 -18.54 19.41 -16.53
CA ALA A 357 -17.17 19.93 -16.77
C ALA A 357 -16.76 19.79 -18.25
N LYS A 358 -17.66 20.09 -19.16
CA LYS A 358 -17.48 19.90 -20.60
C LYS A 358 -16.19 20.53 -21.14
N GLY A 359 -15.38 19.73 -21.83
CA GLY A 359 -14.12 20.16 -22.43
C GLY A 359 -12.93 20.17 -21.46
N ASN A 360 -13.08 19.60 -20.27
CA ASN A 360 -11.99 19.42 -19.33
C ASN A 360 -11.51 17.95 -19.37
N ASP A 361 -10.24 17.73 -19.75
CA ASP A 361 -9.66 16.40 -19.95
C ASP A 361 -9.31 15.67 -18.66
N VAL A 362 -9.29 16.35 -17.50
CA VAL A 362 -9.00 15.78 -16.19
C VAL A 362 -10.27 15.32 -15.48
N ALA A 363 -11.37 16.07 -15.66
CA ALA A 363 -12.65 15.73 -15.06
C ALA A 363 -13.14 14.35 -15.53
N GLY A 364 -13.68 13.57 -14.60
CA GLY A 364 -14.11 12.19 -14.87
C GLY A 364 -12.97 11.16 -14.87
N HIS A 365 -11.71 11.61 -14.77
CA HIS A 365 -10.52 10.76 -14.75
C HIS A 365 -9.62 11.03 -13.54
N VAL A 366 -10.14 11.73 -12.52
CA VAL A 366 -9.43 12.05 -11.29
C VAL A 366 -9.12 10.76 -10.52
N ASN A 367 -7.89 10.66 -10.03
CA ASN A 367 -7.42 9.57 -9.17
C ASN A 367 -6.70 10.08 -7.91
N VAL A 368 -6.56 11.40 -7.75
CA VAL A 368 -6.10 12.07 -6.52
C VAL A 368 -7.18 13.07 -6.11
N PHE A 369 -7.93 12.74 -5.06
CA PHE A 369 -9.06 13.52 -4.58
C PHE A 369 -8.65 14.32 -3.35
N VAL A 370 -8.62 15.65 -3.48
CA VAL A 370 -8.22 16.56 -2.40
C VAL A 370 -9.48 17.22 -1.83
N PHE A 371 -9.75 16.93 -0.57
CA PHE A 371 -10.92 17.42 0.15
C PHE A 371 -10.66 18.81 0.74
N PRO A 372 -11.68 19.70 0.79
CA PRO A 372 -11.49 21.07 1.22
C PRO A 372 -11.17 21.22 2.72
N ASP A 373 -11.61 20.27 3.53
CA ASP A 373 -11.43 20.25 4.98
C ASP A 373 -11.43 18.83 5.54
N LEU A 374 -11.06 18.69 6.81
CA LEU A 374 -10.97 17.39 7.49
C LEU A 374 -12.33 16.70 7.63
N CYS A 375 -13.41 17.45 7.84
CA CYS A 375 -14.74 16.86 7.97
C CYS A 375 -15.12 16.15 6.67
N ALA A 376 -14.98 16.85 5.54
CA ALA A 376 -15.24 16.27 4.22
C ALA A 376 -14.33 15.07 3.92
N GLY A 377 -13.03 15.19 4.16
CA GLY A 377 -12.05 14.13 3.89
C GLY A 377 -12.25 12.90 4.79
N ASN A 378 -12.37 13.10 6.10
CA ASN A 378 -12.51 12.00 7.06
C ASN A 378 -13.84 11.25 6.93
N ILE A 379 -14.94 11.97 6.72
CA ILE A 379 -16.26 11.37 6.48
C ILE A 379 -16.27 10.71 5.10
N GLY A 380 -15.73 11.39 4.08
CA GLY A 380 -15.75 10.95 2.69
C GLY A 380 -15.04 9.62 2.50
N TYR A 381 -13.77 9.48 2.95
CA TYR A 381 -13.06 8.23 2.75
C TYR A 381 -13.72 7.06 3.50
N LYS A 382 -14.23 7.28 4.71
CA LYS A 382 -14.92 6.22 5.48
C LYS A 382 -16.24 5.81 4.84
N ALA A 383 -17.02 6.78 4.35
CA ALA A 383 -18.27 6.50 3.64
C ALA A 383 -18.00 5.68 2.38
N VAL A 384 -17.01 6.08 1.58
CA VAL A 384 -16.59 5.34 0.38
C VAL A 384 -16.06 3.96 0.73
N GLN A 385 -15.15 3.84 1.71
CA GLN A 385 -14.62 2.55 2.16
C GLN A 385 -15.74 1.58 2.54
N ARG A 386 -16.70 2.03 3.36
CA ARG A 386 -17.75 1.16 3.89
C ARG A 386 -18.84 0.82 2.86
N SER A 387 -19.16 1.73 1.96
CA SER A 387 -20.20 1.53 0.95
C SER A 387 -19.73 0.78 -0.29
N SER A 388 -18.47 0.95 -0.71
CA SER A 388 -17.91 0.28 -1.89
C SER A 388 -17.16 -1.03 -1.57
N GLY A 389 -16.84 -1.28 -0.29
CA GLY A 389 -15.96 -2.36 0.11
C GLY A 389 -14.49 -2.15 -0.27
N ALA A 390 -14.10 -0.93 -0.67
CA ALA A 390 -12.72 -0.61 -0.99
C ALA A 390 -11.80 -0.81 0.22
N LEU A 391 -10.60 -1.34 -0.02
CA LEU A 391 -9.54 -1.39 0.98
C LEU A 391 -8.89 -0.01 1.10
N ALA A 392 -8.89 0.57 2.31
CA ALA A 392 -8.19 1.83 2.58
C ALA A 392 -6.83 1.53 3.26
N ILE A 393 -5.73 1.88 2.60
CA ILE A 393 -4.37 1.73 3.13
C ILE A 393 -3.86 3.10 3.55
N GLY A 394 -3.44 3.24 4.80
CA GLY A 394 -3.00 4.52 5.36
C GLY A 394 -3.45 4.72 6.82
N PRO A 395 -3.38 5.97 7.37
CA PRO A 395 -2.96 7.16 6.64
C PRO A 395 -1.47 7.20 6.35
N VAL A 396 -1.11 7.64 5.15
CA VAL A 396 0.23 8.04 4.75
C VAL A 396 0.44 9.47 5.24
N LEU A 397 1.43 9.71 6.11
CA LEU A 397 1.75 11.06 6.57
C LEU A 397 2.71 11.74 5.60
N GLN A 398 2.17 12.65 4.81
CA GLN A 398 2.88 13.38 3.77
C GLN A 398 3.59 14.62 4.32
N GLY A 399 4.68 15.04 3.68
CA GLY A 399 5.36 16.29 3.99
C GLY A 399 6.44 16.20 5.07
N LEU A 400 6.66 15.07 5.72
CA LEU A 400 7.74 14.89 6.70
C LEU A 400 9.09 14.65 6.03
N ASN A 401 10.20 15.11 6.66
CA ASN A 401 11.57 14.87 6.18
C ASN A 401 11.97 13.39 6.18
N LYS A 402 11.38 12.60 7.07
CA LYS A 402 11.54 11.15 7.17
C LYS A 402 10.17 10.54 7.35
N PRO A 403 9.88 9.38 6.77
CA PRO A 403 8.57 8.77 6.85
C PRO A 403 8.26 8.29 8.27
N VAL A 404 7.12 8.73 8.76
CA VAL A 404 6.49 8.27 9.99
C VAL A 404 5.03 8.07 9.68
N ASN A 405 4.50 6.88 9.88
CA ASN A 405 3.10 6.60 9.63
C ASN A 405 2.37 6.14 10.89
N ASP A 406 1.11 6.55 10.98
CA ASP A 406 0.23 6.27 12.10
C ASP A 406 -0.67 5.07 11.78
N LEU A 407 -0.97 4.29 12.80
CA LEU A 407 -1.92 3.18 12.72
C LEU A 407 -3.23 3.56 13.41
N SER A 408 -4.33 3.03 12.95
CA SER A 408 -5.55 3.01 13.75
C SER A 408 -5.41 2.01 14.90
N ARG A 409 -5.94 2.33 16.07
CA ARG A 409 -6.05 1.38 17.19
C ARG A 409 -6.86 0.13 16.85
N GLY A 410 -7.72 0.22 15.84
CA GLY A 410 -8.48 -0.90 15.29
C GLY A 410 -7.82 -1.56 14.07
N ALA A 411 -6.55 -1.25 13.75
CA ALA A 411 -5.84 -1.86 12.63
C ALA A 411 -5.72 -3.37 12.79
N LEU A 412 -5.95 -4.09 11.70
CA LEU A 412 -5.71 -5.53 11.60
C LEU A 412 -4.22 -5.78 11.28
N VAL A 413 -3.76 -7.01 11.45
CA VAL A 413 -2.38 -7.40 11.10
C VAL A 413 -2.04 -7.04 9.65
N GLN A 414 -2.98 -7.25 8.72
CA GLN A 414 -2.77 -6.91 7.32
C GLN A 414 -2.62 -5.40 7.08
N ASP A 415 -3.35 -4.56 7.82
CA ASP A 415 -3.21 -3.10 7.74
C ASP A 415 -1.82 -2.66 8.21
N ILE A 416 -1.31 -3.30 9.27
CA ILE A 416 0.03 -3.05 9.82
C ILE A 416 1.10 -3.45 8.80
N ILE A 417 0.99 -4.64 8.19
CA ILE A 417 1.89 -5.11 7.13
C ILE A 417 1.94 -4.09 5.99
N ASN A 418 0.78 -3.65 5.51
CA ASN A 418 0.67 -2.69 4.41
C ASN A 418 1.29 -1.34 4.78
N THR A 419 1.05 -0.84 6.00
CA THR A 419 1.59 0.45 6.47
C THR A 419 3.11 0.39 6.63
N ILE A 420 3.68 -0.72 7.13
CA ILE A 420 5.13 -0.90 7.21
C ILE A 420 5.77 -0.91 5.81
N ALA A 421 5.18 -1.66 4.86
CA ALA A 421 5.66 -1.70 3.49
C ALA A 421 5.57 -0.33 2.81
N LEU A 422 4.48 0.39 3.01
CA LEU A 422 4.27 1.74 2.54
C LEU A 422 5.34 2.70 3.09
N THR A 423 5.59 2.67 4.40
CA THR A 423 6.65 3.48 5.05
C THR A 423 8.03 3.18 4.48
N ALA A 424 8.31 1.91 4.17
CA ALA A 424 9.56 1.52 3.53
C ALA A 424 9.68 2.09 2.10
N ILE A 425 8.61 2.15 1.34
CA ILE A 425 8.60 2.77 0.00
C ILE A 425 8.83 4.28 0.07
N GLU A 426 8.20 4.97 1.02
CA GLU A 426 8.41 6.40 1.24
C GLU A 426 9.87 6.73 1.63
N ALA A 427 10.58 5.77 2.22
CA ALA A 427 11.98 5.89 2.63
C ALA A 427 12.98 5.61 1.48
N GLN A 428 12.53 5.11 0.33
CA GLN A 428 13.36 4.80 -0.83
C GLN A 428 13.80 6.05 -1.57
#